data_ae0cebd26b3d7b0d0059900e51385019
#
_entry.id   ae0cebd26b3d7b0d0059900e51385019
#
_cell.length_a   1.000
_cell.length_b   1.000
_cell.length_c   1.000
_cell.angle_alpha   90.00
_cell.angle_beta   90.00
_cell.angle_gamma   90.00
#
_symmetry.space_group_name_H-M   'P 1'
#
loop_
_entity.id
_entity.type
_entity.pdbx_description
1 polymer ?
#
loop_
_entity_poly.entity_id
_entity_poly.type
_entity_poly.pdbx_seq_one_letter_code
_entity_poly.pdbx_strand_id
1 'polypeptide(L)'
;MDVKQPGSVEDAPVLRTASGSVVTLTLNRPAQYNALSSDMLAALQQALESASRDPACSVLVLTASGKAFCAGHDLREMRANPAESWQNELFNRCSRLMLTIAELQQPVIAAVQGVATAAGCQLVASCDLAVAARSARFATSGINLGLFCSTPAVALSRSLAPKHAAEMLLTGEFVAAEQAAAWGLVNRCVDDNCLMQEVQSLADQLASKSRYALASGKRLLRQLRQGQGYPLDAAYQLAAGNMASDMQSGDAQAGIDAFIAKRPMPAWSGR
;
A
#
# COMPACT_ATOMS: atom_id res chain seq x y z
N MET A 1 -18.65 -27.58 -25.48
CA MET A 1 -18.67 -26.29 -24.79
C MET A 1 -18.50 -26.61 -23.31
N ASP A 2 -17.26 -26.61 -22.82
CA ASP A 2 -16.98 -26.84 -21.41
C ASP A 2 -17.29 -25.56 -20.63
N VAL A 3 -18.35 -25.62 -19.85
CA VAL A 3 -18.68 -24.57 -18.88
C VAL A 3 -17.63 -24.68 -17.77
N LYS A 4 -16.64 -23.77 -17.73
CA LYS A 4 -15.75 -23.63 -16.59
C LYS A 4 -16.62 -23.41 -15.34
N GLN A 5 -16.57 -24.37 -14.42
CA GLN A 5 -17.14 -24.18 -13.07
C GLN A 5 -16.45 -22.96 -12.44
N PRO A 6 -17.21 -22.15 -11.67
CA PRO A 6 -16.58 -21.06 -10.91
C PRO A 6 -15.52 -21.67 -9.97
N GLY A 7 -14.27 -21.17 -10.11
CA GLY A 7 -13.13 -21.62 -9.32
C GLY A 7 -13.43 -21.54 -7.82
N SER A 8 -12.85 -22.44 -7.04
CA SER A 8 -12.92 -22.41 -5.57
C SER A 8 -12.41 -21.07 -5.05
N VAL A 9 -12.83 -20.66 -3.86
CA VAL A 9 -12.35 -19.42 -3.21
C VAL A 9 -10.82 -19.39 -3.12
N GLU A 10 -10.18 -20.56 -3.03
CA GLU A 10 -8.73 -20.75 -3.02
C GLU A 10 -8.06 -20.38 -4.36
N ASP A 11 -8.81 -20.41 -5.47
CA ASP A 11 -8.32 -20.06 -6.81
C ASP A 11 -8.50 -18.56 -7.15
N ALA A 12 -9.03 -17.74 -6.25
CA ALA A 12 -9.18 -16.32 -6.50
C ALA A 12 -7.82 -15.60 -6.66
N PRO A 13 -7.69 -14.59 -7.57
CA PRO A 13 -6.45 -13.82 -7.74
C PRO A 13 -6.01 -13.09 -6.48
N VAL A 14 -6.96 -12.70 -5.65
CA VAL A 14 -6.74 -12.05 -4.35
C VAL A 14 -7.57 -12.79 -3.31
N LEU A 15 -6.89 -13.26 -2.27
CA LEU A 15 -7.56 -13.87 -1.11
C LEU A 15 -7.80 -12.78 -0.06
N ARG A 16 -8.94 -12.86 0.64
CA ARG A 16 -9.27 -11.98 1.75
C ARG A 16 -9.43 -12.80 3.03
N THR A 17 -8.68 -12.43 4.06
CA THR A 17 -8.86 -12.94 5.43
C THR A 17 -9.04 -11.77 6.39
N ALA A 18 -9.60 -12.03 7.56
CA ALA A 18 -9.76 -11.03 8.60
C ALA A 18 -9.39 -11.62 9.96
N SER A 19 -8.70 -10.84 10.78
CA SER A 19 -8.38 -11.13 12.17
C SER A 19 -8.72 -9.90 13.01
N GLY A 20 -9.78 -9.97 13.79
CA GLY A 20 -10.32 -8.79 14.45
C GLY A 20 -10.69 -7.71 13.43
N SER A 21 -10.13 -6.51 13.61
CA SER A 21 -10.34 -5.37 12.70
C SER A 21 -9.24 -5.19 11.64
N VAL A 22 -8.34 -6.18 11.51
CA VAL A 22 -7.30 -6.22 10.48
C VAL A 22 -7.75 -7.10 9.32
N VAL A 23 -7.82 -6.55 8.13
CA VAL A 23 -8.13 -7.30 6.91
C VAL A 23 -6.84 -7.50 6.11
N THR A 24 -6.54 -8.74 5.77
CA THR A 24 -5.39 -9.10 4.93
C THR A 24 -5.86 -9.46 3.53
N LEU A 25 -5.28 -8.81 2.53
CA LEU A 25 -5.43 -9.09 1.12
C LEU A 25 -4.14 -9.75 0.61
N THR A 26 -4.25 -10.97 0.09
CA THR A 26 -3.11 -11.74 -0.39
C THR A 26 -3.16 -11.87 -1.91
N LEU A 27 -2.17 -11.36 -2.62
CA LEU A 27 -1.99 -11.61 -4.05
C LEU A 27 -1.73 -13.10 -4.24
N ASN A 28 -2.54 -13.79 -5.05
CA ASN A 28 -2.57 -15.25 -5.10
C ASN A 28 -2.44 -15.79 -6.52
N ARG A 29 -1.37 -15.41 -7.19
CA ARG A 29 -0.91 -15.99 -8.47
C ARG A 29 0.59 -16.30 -8.40
N PRO A 30 1.04 -17.16 -7.43
CA PRO A 30 2.47 -17.39 -7.18
C PRO A 30 3.21 -17.97 -8.39
N ALA A 31 2.54 -18.77 -9.24
CA ALA A 31 3.11 -19.34 -10.47
C ALA A 31 3.46 -18.26 -11.52
N GLN A 32 2.79 -17.09 -11.46
CA GLN A 32 3.06 -15.91 -12.28
C GLN A 32 3.75 -14.80 -11.48
N TYR A 33 4.38 -15.12 -10.35
CA TYR A 33 5.04 -14.16 -9.46
C TYR A 33 4.14 -12.98 -9.08
N ASN A 34 2.83 -13.22 -8.96
CA ASN A 34 1.81 -12.22 -8.63
C ASN A 34 1.83 -11.00 -9.57
N ALA A 35 2.07 -11.25 -10.86
CA ALA A 35 2.07 -10.20 -11.87
C ALA A 35 0.72 -9.50 -11.94
N LEU A 36 0.74 -8.18 -12.14
CA LEU A 36 -0.43 -7.32 -12.26
C LEU A 36 -1.00 -7.42 -13.68
N SER A 37 -1.63 -8.56 -13.97
CA SER A 37 -2.51 -8.74 -15.13
C SER A 37 -3.77 -7.91 -14.98
N SER A 38 -4.54 -7.76 -16.07
CA SER A 38 -5.86 -7.10 -16.02
C SER A 38 -6.78 -7.72 -14.97
N ASP A 39 -6.79 -9.05 -14.84
CA ASP A 39 -7.59 -9.78 -13.85
C ASP A 39 -7.11 -9.51 -12.42
N MET A 40 -5.80 -9.51 -12.18
CA MET A 40 -5.22 -9.22 -10.87
C MET A 40 -5.53 -7.77 -10.45
N LEU A 41 -5.38 -6.81 -11.37
CA LEU A 41 -5.72 -5.40 -11.10
C LEU A 41 -7.20 -5.24 -10.74
N ALA A 42 -8.09 -5.88 -11.51
CA ALA A 42 -9.54 -5.83 -11.24
C ALA A 42 -9.89 -6.47 -9.89
N ALA A 43 -9.34 -7.64 -9.59
CA ALA A 43 -9.59 -8.35 -8.34
C ALA A 43 -9.07 -7.56 -7.11
N LEU A 44 -7.86 -6.98 -7.21
CA LEU A 44 -7.28 -6.21 -6.12
C LEU A 44 -8.05 -4.89 -5.91
N GLN A 45 -8.45 -4.21 -6.99
CA GLN A 45 -9.29 -3.01 -6.91
C GLN A 45 -10.60 -3.31 -6.18
N GLN A 46 -11.29 -4.38 -6.58
CA GLN A 46 -12.54 -4.80 -5.95
C GLN A 46 -12.36 -5.17 -4.47
N ALA A 47 -11.27 -5.87 -4.14
CA ALA A 47 -10.96 -6.26 -2.77
C ALA A 47 -10.69 -5.05 -1.87
N LEU A 48 -9.93 -4.05 -2.36
CA LEU A 48 -9.68 -2.79 -1.65
C LEU A 48 -10.98 -2.01 -1.43
N GLU A 49 -11.80 -1.85 -2.47
CA GLU A 49 -13.08 -1.16 -2.36
C GLU A 49 -14.06 -1.88 -1.42
N SER A 50 -14.08 -3.21 -1.43
CA SER A 50 -14.89 -3.99 -0.49
C SER A 50 -14.43 -3.78 0.95
N ALA A 51 -13.11 -3.84 1.19
CA ALA A 51 -12.54 -3.62 2.52
C ALA A 51 -12.75 -2.17 3.00
N SER A 52 -12.74 -1.18 2.11
CA SER A 52 -12.97 0.23 2.46
C SER A 52 -14.39 0.48 3.01
N ARG A 53 -15.36 -0.28 2.52
CA ARG A 53 -16.77 -0.21 2.94
C ARG A 53 -17.10 -1.05 4.15
N ASP A 54 -16.18 -1.91 4.60
CA ASP A 54 -16.37 -2.78 5.74
C ASP A 54 -16.18 -1.98 7.06
N PRO A 55 -17.24 -1.74 7.83
CA PRO A 55 -17.14 -0.98 9.07
C PRO A 55 -16.30 -1.68 10.14
N ALA A 56 -16.06 -2.99 10.00
CA ALA A 56 -15.18 -3.74 10.89
C ALA A 56 -13.71 -3.59 10.54
N CYS A 57 -13.37 -3.12 9.32
CA CYS A 57 -11.99 -2.98 8.87
C CYS A 57 -11.37 -1.66 9.37
N SER A 58 -10.35 -1.75 10.23
CA SER A 58 -9.57 -0.61 10.72
C SER A 58 -8.23 -0.48 10.01
N VAL A 59 -7.62 -1.58 9.61
CA VAL A 59 -6.29 -1.64 8.97
C VAL A 59 -6.31 -2.67 7.85
N LEU A 60 -5.63 -2.36 6.76
CA LEU A 60 -5.40 -3.29 5.65
C LEU A 60 -3.96 -3.75 5.63
N VAL A 61 -3.76 -5.06 5.44
CA VAL A 61 -2.46 -5.65 5.14
C VAL A 61 -2.50 -6.16 3.70
N LEU A 62 -1.53 -5.78 2.90
CA LEU A 62 -1.32 -6.30 1.55
C LEU A 62 -0.10 -7.21 1.55
N THR A 63 -0.29 -8.47 1.24
CA THR A 63 0.79 -9.47 1.16
C THR A 63 0.64 -10.31 -0.10
N ALA A 64 1.47 -11.33 -0.27
CA ALA A 64 1.42 -12.19 -1.43
C ALA A 64 1.81 -13.63 -1.11
N SER A 65 1.27 -14.58 -1.85
CA SER A 65 1.66 -15.98 -1.79
C SER A 65 2.91 -16.27 -2.64
N GLY A 66 3.69 -17.26 -2.25
CA GLY A 66 4.85 -17.74 -2.99
C GLY A 66 6.13 -16.89 -2.82
N LYS A 67 7.06 -17.00 -3.78
CA LYS A 67 8.43 -16.49 -3.69
C LYS A 67 8.58 -15.01 -3.97
N ALA A 68 7.61 -14.40 -4.64
CA ALA A 68 7.63 -12.99 -4.98
C ALA A 68 6.43 -12.28 -4.38
N PHE A 69 6.63 -11.04 -3.95
CA PHE A 69 5.53 -10.17 -3.61
C PHE A 69 4.76 -9.79 -4.88
N CYS A 70 5.43 -9.15 -5.85
CA CYS A 70 4.83 -8.81 -7.13
C CYS A 70 5.91 -8.46 -8.17
N ALA A 71 5.86 -9.10 -9.34
CA ALA A 71 6.83 -8.90 -10.43
C ALA A 71 6.52 -7.72 -11.36
N GLY A 72 5.46 -6.93 -11.07
CA GLY A 72 5.00 -5.87 -11.97
C GLY A 72 3.94 -6.36 -12.94
N HIS A 73 3.74 -5.65 -14.07
CA HIS A 73 2.74 -6.03 -15.07
C HIS A 73 3.05 -7.37 -15.75
N ASP A 74 2.00 -8.05 -16.20
CA ASP A 74 2.14 -9.25 -17.02
C ASP A 74 2.64 -8.89 -18.43
N LEU A 75 3.93 -9.12 -18.67
CA LEU A 75 4.57 -8.81 -19.96
C LEU A 75 4.02 -9.63 -21.12
N ARG A 76 3.49 -10.83 -20.87
CA ARG A 76 2.87 -11.66 -21.90
C ARG A 76 1.55 -11.04 -22.35
N GLU A 77 0.72 -10.60 -21.39
CA GLU A 77 -0.51 -9.90 -21.68
C GLU A 77 -0.24 -8.59 -22.43
N MET A 78 0.77 -7.80 -22.01
CA MET A 78 1.17 -6.57 -22.70
C MET A 78 1.63 -6.85 -24.14
N ARG A 79 2.43 -7.91 -24.38
CA ARG A 79 2.87 -8.26 -25.74
C ARG A 79 1.75 -8.78 -26.63
N ALA A 80 0.78 -9.47 -26.06
CA ALA A 80 -0.41 -9.93 -26.78
C ALA A 80 -1.35 -8.77 -27.20
N ASN A 81 -1.25 -7.62 -26.54
CA ASN A 81 -2.11 -6.44 -26.75
C ASN A 81 -1.26 -5.21 -27.09
N PRO A 82 -0.67 -5.10 -28.29
CA PRO A 82 0.30 -4.06 -28.61
C PRO A 82 -0.31 -2.68 -28.91
N ALA A 83 -1.65 -2.56 -28.96
CA ALA A 83 -2.31 -1.29 -29.24
C ALA A 83 -2.05 -0.29 -28.11
N GLU A 84 -1.62 0.92 -28.46
CA GLU A 84 -1.31 2.00 -27.50
C GLU A 84 -2.51 2.30 -26.58
N SER A 85 -3.72 2.30 -27.13
CA SER A 85 -4.96 2.51 -26.37
C SER A 85 -5.16 1.47 -25.28
N TRP A 86 -4.84 0.19 -25.55
CA TRP A 86 -4.93 -0.87 -24.57
C TRP A 86 -3.85 -0.71 -23.48
N GLN A 87 -2.60 -0.41 -23.88
CA GLN A 87 -1.51 -0.15 -22.94
C GLN A 87 -1.84 1.02 -22.01
N ASN A 88 -2.38 2.08 -22.57
CA ASN A 88 -2.79 3.26 -21.80
C ASN A 88 -3.90 2.91 -20.78
N GLU A 89 -4.90 2.12 -21.17
CA GLU A 89 -5.94 1.68 -20.23
C GLU A 89 -5.37 0.79 -19.12
N LEU A 90 -4.44 -0.13 -19.42
CA LEU A 90 -3.77 -0.96 -18.41
C LEU A 90 -3.04 -0.10 -17.37
N PHE A 91 -2.23 0.87 -17.83
CA PHE A 91 -1.49 1.77 -16.92
C PHE A 91 -2.41 2.69 -16.14
N ASN A 92 -3.53 3.13 -16.73
CA ASN A 92 -4.55 3.91 -16.04
C ASN A 92 -5.26 3.09 -14.96
N ARG A 93 -5.58 1.81 -15.21
CA ARG A 93 -6.13 0.91 -14.18
C ARG A 93 -5.15 0.73 -13.02
N CYS A 94 -3.88 0.49 -13.33
CA CYS A 94 -2.85 0.40 -12.30
C CYS A 94 -2.74 1.71 -11.50
N SER A 95 -2.75 2.86 -12.17
CA SER A 95 -2.72 4.17 -11.51
C SER A 95 -3.93 4.39 -10.60
N ARG A 96 -5.13 4.02 -11.05
CA ARG A 96 -6.35 4.06 -10.20
C ARG A 96 -6.21 3.20 -8.95
N LEU A 97 -5.64 2.00 -9.08
CA LEU A 97 -5.38 1.13 -7.94
C LEU A 97 -4.48 1.80 -6.90
N MET A 98 -3.38 2.44 -7.34
CA MET A 98 -2.46 3.15 -6.44
C MET A 98 -3.12 4.35 -5.77
N LEU A 99 -3.93 5.08 -6.52
CA LEU A 99 -4.73 6.19 -5.98
C LEU A 99 -5.74 5.68 -4.95
N THR A 100 -6.42 4.56 -5.22
CA THR A 100 -7.32 3.94 -4.25
C THR A 100 -6.61 3.64 -2.94
N ILE A 101 -5.43 3.01 -2.97
CA ILE A 101 -4.63 2.74 -1.76
C ILE A 101 -4.33 4.04 -0.99
N ALA A 102 -3.90 5.09 -1.69
CA ALA A 102 -3.58 6.37 -1.08
C ALA A 102 -4.80 7.11 -0.51
N GLU A 103 -6.01 6.84 -1.03
CA GLU A 103 -7.26 7.52 -0.67
C GLU A 103 -8.11 6.76 0.35
N LEU A 104 -7.82 5.48 0.58
CA LEU A 104 -8.49 4.70 1.63
C LEU A 104 -8.40 5.42 2.97
N GLN A 105 -9.47 5.35 3.76
CA GLN A 105 -9.46 5.85 5.14
C GLN A 105 -8.60 4.96 6.05
N GLN A 106 -8.56 3.67 5.77
CA GLN A 106 -7.76 2.71 6.50
C GLN A 106 -6.28 2.85 6.11
N PRO A 107 -5.35 2.81 7.07
CA PRO A 107 -3.94 2.58 6.78
C PRO A 107 -3.73 1.25 6.07
N VAL A 108 -2.82 1.23 5.09
CA VAL A 108 -2.43 0.04 4.35
C VAL A 108 -0.97 -0.29 4.63
N ILE A 109 -0.71 -1.51 5.08
CA ILE A 109 0.64 -2.03 5.36
C ILE A 109 1.01 -3.03 4.27
N ALA A 110 2.11 -2.83 3.56
CA ALA A 110 2.68 -3.85 2.70
C ALA A 110 3.56 -4.83 3.52
N ALA A 111 3.27 -6.13 3.42
CA ALA A 111 4.07 -7.21 3.97
C ALA A 111 4.84 -7.90 2.83
N VAL A 112 6.12 -7.58 2.69
CA VAL A 112 6.90 -7.95 1.50
C VAL A 112 7.83 -9.11 1.81
N GLN A 113 7.45 -10.33 1.38
CA GLN A 113 8.20 -11.56 1.66
C GLN A 113 9.26 -11.90 0.60
N GLY A 114 9.31 -11.17 -0.53
CA GLY A 114 10.18 -11.53 -1.64
C GLY A 114 10.36 -10.37 -2.63
N VAL A 115 10.54 -10.70 -3.91
CA VAL A 115 10.78 -9.69 -4.95
C VAL A 115 9.55 -8.81 -5.16
N ALA A 116 9.78 -7.50 -5.14
CA ALA A 116 8.83 -6.46 -5.56
C ALA A 116 9.50 -5.61 -6.64
N THR A 117 9.11 -5.77 -7.91
CA THR A 117 9.74 -5.04 -9.02
C THR A 117 8.76 -4.33 -9.92
N ALA A 118 9.20 -3.29 -10.61
CA ALA A 118 8.41 -2.44 -11.49
C ALA A 118 7.12 -1.94 -10.81
N ALA A 119 5.93 -2.26 -11.35
CA ALA A 119 4.64 -1.92 -10.73
C ALA A 119 4.43 -2.63 -9.36
N GLY A 120 5.14 -3.73 -9.07
CA GLY A 120 5.15 -4.34 -7.73
C GLY A 120 5.89 -3.49 -6.70
N CYS A 121 7.00 -2.87 -7.08
CA CYS A 121 7.71 -1.89 -6.24
C CYS A 121 6.86 -0.61 -6.07
N GLN A 122 6.17 -0.17 -7.12
CA GLN A 122 5.20 0.92 -7.05
C GLN A 122 4.09 0.63 -6.03
N LEU A 123 3.58 -0.61 -6.01
CA LEU A 123 2.52 -1.04 -5.09
C LEU A 123 2.98 -0.92 -3.63
N VAL A 124 4.23 -1.35 -3.33
CA VAL A 124 4.82 -1.16 -1.99
C VAL A 124 4.95 0.32 -1.64
N ALA A 125 5.52 1.13 -2.54
CA ALA A 125 5.71 2.57 -2.33
C ALA A 125 4.39 3.37 -2.22
N SER A 126 3.28 2.80 -2.68
CA SER A 126 1.93 3.41 -2.59
C SER A 126 1.21 3.07 -1.28
N CYS A 127 1.68 2.07 -0.53
CA CYS A 127 1.15 1.77 0.80
C CYS A 127 1.61 2.81 1.82
N ASP A 128 0.87 2.97 2.91
CA ASP A 128 1.22 3.93 3.97
C ASP A 128 2.45 3.49 4.75
N LEU A 129 2.56 2.19 4.98
CA LEU A 129 3.64 1.54 5.71
C LEU A 129 4.06 0.26 4.97
N ALA A 130 5.29 -0.16 5.19
CA ALA A 130 5.80 -1.41 4.64
C ALA A 130 6.77 -2.08 5.59
N VAL A 131 6.66 -3.40 5.72
CA VAL A 131 7.63 -4.26 6.41
C VAL A 131 8.14 -5.28 5.40
N ALA A 132 9.44 -5.47 5.33
CA ALA A 132 10.08 -6.39 4.40
C ALA A 132 10.79 -7.52 5.14
N ALA A 133 10.67 -8.73 4.63
CA ALA A 133 11.57 -9.82 4.99
C ALA A 133 12.99 -9.50 4.53
N ARG A 134 14.01 -9.97 5.23
CA ARG A 134 15.42 -9.75 4.90
C ARG A 134 15.79 -10.25 3.50
N SER A 135 15.15 -11.31 3.04
CA SER A 135 15.33 -11.84 1.68
C SER A 135 14.61 -11.02 0.59
N ALA A 136 13.76 -10.06 0.95
CA ALA A 136 13.05 -9.25 -0.02
C ALA A 136 14.00 -8.33 -0.81
N ARG A 137 13.63 -8.07 -2.08
CA ARG A 137 14.39 -7.23 -2.99
C ARG A 137 13.47 -6.33 -3.79
N PHE A 138 13.93 -5.11 -4.04
CA PHE A 138 13.16 -4.07 -4.70
C PHE A 138 13.89 -3.55 -5.92
N ALA A 139 13.18 -3.36 -7.04
CA ALA A 139 13.76 -2.79 -8.26
C ALA A 139 12.70 -2.08 -9.10
N THR A 140 13.16 -1.28 -10.05
CA THR A 140 12.36 -0.79 -11.18
C THR A 140 12.97 -1.29 -12.49
N SER A 141 12.98 -2.60 -12.65
CA SER A 141 13.76 -3.33 -13.65
C SER A 141 13.28 -3.15 -15.11
N GLY A 142 12.19 -2.40 -15.37
CA GLY A 142 11.71 -2.14 -16.72
C GLY A 142 12.77 -1.49 -17.62
N ILE A 143 13.65 -0.64 -17.07
CA ILE A 143 14.74 0.01 -17.81
C ILE A 143 15.67 -1.01 -18.46
N ASN A 144 15.91 -2.17 -17.84
CA ASN A 144 16.73 -3.25 -18.38
C ASN A 144 16.07 -3.94 -19.59
N LEU A 145 14.77 -3.69 -19.81
CA LEU A 145 14.00 -4.17 -20.97
C LEU A 145 13.77 -3.05 -22.01
N GLY A 146 14.41 -1.89 -21.83
CA GLY A 146 14.21 -0.72 -22.69
C GLY A 146 12.94 0.08 -22.38
N LEU A 147 12.30 -0.14 -21.22
CA LEU A 147 11.08 0.55 -20.82
C LEU A 147 11.29 1.25 -19.48
N PHE A 148 11.33 2.58 -19.48
CA PHE A 148 11.40 3.35 -18.24
C PHE A 148 10.13 3.15 -17.39
N CYS A 149 10.30 2.91 -16.10
CA CYS A 149 9.22 2.68 -15.15
C CYS A 149 8.51 3.99 -14.75
N SER A 150 7.77 4.61 -15.69
CA SER A 150 7.18 5.94 -15.55
C SER A 150 6.13 6.02 -14.42
N THR A 151 5.19 5.08 -14.36
CA THR A 151 4.18 5.06 -13.28
C THR A 151 4.79 4.71 -11.91
N PRO A 152 5.73 3.75 -11.77
CA PRO A 152 6.50 3.56 -10.55
C PRO A 152 7.27 4.79 -10.08
N ALA A 153 7.81 5.60 -11.02
CA ALA A 153 8.53 6.82 -10.68
C ALA A 153 7.68 7.80 -9.87
N VAL A 154 6.36 7.84 -10.10
CA VAL A 154 5.43 8.71 -9.34
C VAL A 154 5.43 8.36 -7.85
N ALA A 155 5.36 7.08 -7.50
CA ALA A 155 5.34 6.65 -6.10
C ALA A 155 6.73 6.76 -5.46
N LEU A 156 7.76 6.30 -6.16
CA LEU A 156 9.14 6.29 -5.64
C LEU A 156 9.69 7.70 -5.40
N SER A 157 9.44 8.66 -6.30
CA SER A 157 9.89 10.05 -6.12
C SER A 157 9.18 10.77 -4.95
N ARG A 158 8.09 10.20 -4.44
CA ARG A 158 7.37 10.70 -3.26
C ARG A 158 7.73 9.98 -1.97
N SER A 159 8.38 8.83 -2.06
CA SER A 159 8.75 8.01 -0.90
C SER A 159 10.23 8.07 -0.59
N LEU A 160 11.08 8.31 -1.59
CA LEU A 160 12.54 8.30 -1.48
C LEU A 160 13.14 9.68 -1.67
N ALA A 161 14.35 9.88 -1.11
CA ALA A 161 15.16 11.03 -1.47
C ALA A 161 15.48 11.01 -2.98
N PRO A 162 15.60 12.20 -3.64
CA PRO A 162 15.70 12.26 -5.10
C PRO A 162 16.83 11.42 -5.71
N LYS A 163 17.98 11.30 -5.02
CA LYS A 163 19.11 10.49 -5.50
C LYS A 163 18.83 9.00 -5.44
N HIS A 164 18.19 8.51 -4.37
CA HIS A 164 17.82 7.10 -4.23
C HIS A 164 16.72 6.71 -5.23
N ALA A 165 15.73 7.59 -5.44
CA ALA A 165 14.72 7.37 -6.48
C ALA A 165 15.36 7.30 -7.88
N ALA A 166 16.26 8.23 -8.21
CA ALA A 166 16.96 8.26 -9.49
C ALA A 166 17.84 7.02 -9.69
N GLU A 167 18.57 6.58 -8.65
CA GLU A 167 19.40 5.38 -8.68
C GLU A 167 18.56 4.15 -9.03
N MET A 168 17.46 3.89 -8.29
CA MET A 168 16.57 2.75 -8.59
C MET A 168 15.98 2.83 -10.00
N LEU A 169 15.51 4.01 -10.42
CA LEU A 169 14.77 4.18 -11.67
C LEU A 169 15.67 4.14 -12.92
N LEU A 170 16.90 4.61 -12.81
CA LEU A 170 17.81 4.73 -13.96
C LEU A 170 18.74 3.52 -14.09
N THR A 171 19.07 2.84 -12.98
CA THR A 171 19.92 1.64 -13.04
C THR A 171 19.09 0.36 -13.20
N GLY A 172 17.88 0.30 -12.64
CA GLY A 172 17.08 -0.90 -12.59
C GLY A 172 17.64 -2.02 -11.72
N GLU A 173 18.67 -1.72 -10.93
CA GLU A 173 19.32 -2.67 -10.05
C GLU A 173 18.45 -3.03 -8.85
N PHE A 174 18.67 -4.23 -8.31
CA PHE A 174 17.96 -4.69 -7.13
C PHE A 174 18.56 -4.10 -5.85
N VAL A 175 17.71 -3.48 -5.05
CA VAL A 175 18.01 -2.97 -3.72
C VAL A 175 17.59 -4.01 -2.68
N ALA A 176 18.48 -4.37 -1.77
CA ALA A 176 18.20 -5.29 -0.65
C ALA A 176 17.26 -4.65 0.37
N ALA A 177 16.59 -5.47 1.19
CA ALA A 177 15.59 -5.01 2.16
C ALA A 177 16.18 -4.05 3.21
N GLU A 178 17.40 -4.30 3.70
CA GLU A 178 18.09 -3.40 4.63
C GLU A 178 18.35 -2.03 4.00
N GLN A 179 18.81 -2.01 2.75
CA GLN A 179 19.05 -0.75 2.04
C GLN A 179 17.74 -0.02 1.74
N ALA A 180 16.68 -0.76 1.38
CA ALA A 180 15.35 -0.21 1.17
C ALA A 180 14.79 0.43 2.46
N ALA A 181 15.05 -0.15 3.63
CA ALA A 181 14.73 0.43 4.91
C ALA A 181 15.58 1.68 5.22
N ALA A 182 16.87 1.64 4.96
CA ALA A 182 17.76 2.80 5.14
C ALA A 182 17.38 3.98 4.24
N TRP A 183 16.86 3.72 3.05
CA TRP A 183 16.40 4.74 2.11
C TRP A 183 14.96 5.24 2.37
N GLY A 184 14.18 4.53 3.20
CA GLY A 184 12.81 4.88 3.53
C GLY A 184 11.75 4.33 2.58
N LEU A 185 12.11 3.36 1.71
CA LEU A 185 11.13 2.66 0.88
C LEU A 185 10.23 1.74 1.72
N VAL A 186 10.82 1.12 2.75
CA VAL A 186 10.10 0.33 3.76
C VAL A 186 10.44 0.83 5.16
N ASN A 187 9.53 0.63 6.11
CA ASN A 187 9.73 1.09 7.50
C ASN A 187 10.66 0.17 8.29
N ARG A 188 10.63 -1.12 8.01
CA ARG A 188 11.35 -2.16 8.76
C ARG A 188 11.82 -3.26 7.84
N CYS A 189 13.02 -3.79 8.12
CA CYS A 189 13.54 -5.04 7.60
C CYS A 189 13.67 -6.01 8.76
N VAL A 190 13.07 -7.19 8.63
CA VAL A 190 13.02 -8.22 9.68
C VAL A 190 13.43 -9.58 9.14
N ASP A 191 13.77 -10.53 10.01
CA ASP A 191 14.02 -11.89 9.57
C ASP A 191 12.78 -12.51 8.91
N ASP A 192 12.98 -13.36 7.92
CA ASP A 192 11.91 -13.86 7.04
C ASP A 192 10.78 -14.54 7.81
N ASN A 193 11.12 -15.31 8.85
CA ASN A 193 10.17 -16.00 9.70
C ASN A 193 9.42 -15.06 10.68
N CYS A 194 9.86 -13.81 10.83
CA CYS A 194 9.25 -12.81 11.71
C CYS A 194 8.33 -11.84 10.97
N LEU A 195 8.31 -11.86 9.63
CA LEU A 195 7.60 -10.88 8.83
C LEU A 195 6.15 -10.70 9.25
N MET A 196 5.37 -11.77 9.24
CA MET A 196 3.93 -11.68 9.54
C MET A 196 3.64 -11.35 10.99
N GLN A 197 4.49 -11.77 11.93
CA GLN A 197 4.37 -11.39 13.33
C GLN A 197 4.58 -9.88 13.52
N GLU A 198 5.61 -9.32 12.88
CA GLU A 198 5.90 -7.89 12.93
C GLU A 198 4.79 -7.05 12.27
N VAL A 199 4.30 -7.50 11.11
CA VAL A 199 3.16 -6.87 10.42
C VAL A 199 1.91 -6.90 11.28
N GLN A 200 1.59 -8.03 11.92
CA GLN A 200 0.43 -8.14 12.81
C GLN A 200 0.56 -7.20 14.01
N SER A 201 1.74 -7.16 14.64
CA SER A 201 2.02 -6.24 15.76
C SER A 201 1.80 -4.78 15.35
N LEU A 202 2.30 -4.37 14.19
CA LEU A 202 2.10 -3.03 13.65
C LEU A 202 0.64 -2.75 13.33
N ALA A 203 -0.07 -3.72 12.74
CA ALA A 203 -1.48 -3.59 12.42
C ALA A 203 -2.34 -3.46 13.69
N ASP A 204 -2.06 -4.25 14.73
CA ASP A 204 -2.75 -4.19 16.02
C ASP A 204 -2.50 -2.85 16.72
N GLN A 205 -1.26 -2.32 16.64
CA GLN A 205 -0.94 -0.99 17.15
C GLN A 205 -1.76 0.10 16.46
N LEU A 206 -1.93 0.04 15.14
CA LEU A 206 -2.80 0.97 14.40
C LEU A 206 -4.27 0.75 14.74
N ALA A 207 -4.72 -0.49 14.76
CA ALA A 207 -6.10 -0.85 15.05
C ALA A 207 -6.55 -0.43 16.46
N SER A 208 -5.59 -0.25 17.39
CA SER A 208 -5.85 0.28 18.73
C SER A 208 -6.12 1.79 18.77
N LYS A 209 -5.96 2.51 17.65
CA LYS A 209 -6.16 3.96 17.58
C LYS A 209 -7.56 4.30 17.04
N SER A 210 -8.00 5.55 17.26
CA SER A 210 -9.22 6.05 16.65
C SER A 210 -9.12 5.96 15.12
N ARG A 211 -10.08 5.30 14.48
CA ARG A 211 -10.17 5.21 13.01
C ARG A 211 -10.37 6.59 12.39
N TYR A 212 -11.12 7.47 13.06
CA TYR A 212 -11.29 8.85 12.63
C TYR A 212 -9.94 9.58 12.58
N ALA A 213 -9.15 9.51 13.66
CA ALA A 213 -7.85 10.17 13.73
C ALA A 213 -6.86 9.61 12.69
N LEU A 214 -6.84 8.28 12.48
CA LEU A 214 -6.01 7.66 11.44
C LEU A 214 -6.39 8.13 10.04
N ALA A 215 -7.69 8.15 9.72
CA ALA A 215 -8.20 8.59 8.42
C ALA A 215 -7.91 10.08 8.17
N SER A 216 -8.10 10.93 9.17
CA SER A 216 -7.80 12.35 9.12
C SER A 216 -6.32 12.61 8.91
N GLY A 217 -5.47 11.96 9.71
CA GLY A 217 -4.01 12.05 9.60
C GLY A 217 -3.48 11.57 8.24
N LYS A 218 -3.95 10.42 7.74
CA LYS A 218 -3.58 9.91 6.41
C LYS A 218 -3.94 10.89 5.31
N ARG A 219 -5.15 11.45 5.35
CA ARG A 219 -5.60 12.46 4.39
C ARG A 219 -4.71 13.70 4.43
N LEU A 220 -4.41 14.23 5.62
CA LEU A 220 -3.54 15.39 5.79
C LEU A 220 -2.12 15.11 5.26
N LEU A 221 -1.51 13.97 5.62
CA LEU A 221 -0.18 13.59 5.14
C LEU A 221 -0.15 13.51 3.61
N ARG A 222 -1.19 12.97 2.98
CA ARG A 222 -1.31 12.94 1.52
C ARG A 222 -1.35 14.36 0.93
N GLN A 223 -2.17 15.25 1.49
CA GLN A 223 -2.29 16.63 1.02
C GLN A 223 -0.94 17.38 1.14
N LEU A 224 -0.24 17.24 2.27
CA LEU A 224 1.07 17.84 2.46
C LEU A 224 2.13 17.30 1.48
N ARG A 225 2.08 16.01 1.13
CA ARG A 225 2.98 15.42 0.11
C ARG A 225 2.65 15.86 -1.32
N GLN A 226 1.38 16.06 -1.65
CA GLN A 226 0.95 16.54 -2.97
C GLN A 226 1.34 18.00 -3.19
N GLY A 227 1.36 18.78 -2.13
CA GLY A 227 1.76 20.18 -2.12
C GLY A 227 3.27 20.38 -2.01
N GLN A 228 4.12 19.63 -2.72
CA GLN A 228 5.53 20.03 -2.89
C GLN A 228 5.57 21.42 -3.53
N GLY A 229 5.69 22.46 -2.68
CA GLY A 229 5.57 23.87 -3.08
C GLY A 229 4.51 24.64 -2.31
N TYR A 230 3.78 24.02 -1.37
CA TYR A 230 3.00 24.81 -0.41
C TYR A 230 3.95 25.74 0.34
N PRO A 231 3.70 27.06 0.33
CA PRO A 231 4.34 27.96 1.28
C PRO A 231 4.14 27.41 2.71
N LEU A 232 5.14 27.52 3.55
CA LEU A 232 5.12 26.93 4.90
C LEU A 232 3.92 27.41 5.73
N ASP A 233 3.52 28.67 5.57
CA ASP A 233 2.34 29.26 6.20
C ASP A 233 1.03 28.58 5.74
N ALA A 234 0.87 28.34 4.45
CA ALA A 234 -0.30 27.63 3.92
C ALA A 234 -0.37 26.17 4.39
N ALA A 235 0.78 25.48 4.51
CA ALA A 235 0.85 24.15 5.08
C ALA A 235 0.41 24.14 6.56
N TYR A 236 0.87 25.11 7.36
CA TYR A 236 0.43 25.26 8.75
C TYR A 236 -1.05 25.65 8.88
N GLN A 237 -1.57 26.48 8.00
CA GLN A 237 -3.01 26.83 8.00
C GLN A 237 -3.87 25.59 7.72
N LEU A 238 -3.48 24.77 6.71
CA LEU A 238 -4.15 23.50 6.43
C LEU A 238 -4.11 22.57 7.63
N ALA A 239 -2.94 22.41 8.25
CA ALA A 239 -2.77 21.53 9.41
C ALA A 239 -3.54 22.03 10.63
N ALA A 240 -3.55 23.33 10.90
CA ALA A 240 -4.32 23.94 12.01
C ALA A 240 -5.83 23.75 11.81
N GLY A 241 -6.33 23.95 10.58
CA GLY A 241 -7.73 23.70 10.24
C GLY A 241 -8.11 22.23 10.43
N ASN A 242 -7.26 21.29 9.99
CA ASN A 242 -7.47 19.86 10.22
C ASN A 242 -7.50 19.52 11.72
N MET A 243 -6.54 20.05 12.51
CA MET A 243 -6.46 19.81 13.94
C MET A 243 -7.67 20.39 14.69
N ALA A 244 -8.11 21.57 14.33
CA ALA A 244 -9.32 22.18 14.90
C ALA A 244 -10.58 21.36 14.59
N SER A 245 -10.69 20.82 13.37
CA SER A 245 -11.78 19.92 12.99
C SER A 245 -11.72 18.61 13.77
N ASP A 246 -10.52 18.02 13.93
CA ASP A 246 -10.34 16.76 14.65
C ASP A 246 -10.71 16.89 16.13
N MET A 247 -10.50 18.06 16.74
CA MET A 247 -10.92 18.36 18.12
C MET A 247 -12.46 18.29 18.33
N GLN A 248 -13.25 18.39 17.26
CA GLN A 248 -14.70 18.25 17.31
C GLN A 248 -15.16 16.80 17.27
N SER A 249 -14.25 15.84 16.99
CA SER A 249 -14.62 14.43 16.97
C SER A 249 -14.92 13.89 18.37
N GLY A 250 -15.90 12.99 18.46
CA GLY A 250 -16.24 12.32 19.73
C GLY A 250 -15.05 11.54 20.31
N ASP A 251 -14.22 10.95 19.45
CA ASP A 251 -13.03 10.20 19.86
C ASP A 251 -11.97 11.13 20.49
N ALA A 252 -11.72 12.31 19.91
CA ALA A 252 -10.75 13.27 20.48
C ALA A 252 -11.22 13.80 21.83
N GLN A 253 -12.49 14.18 21.94
CA GLN A 253 -13.07 14.68 23.18
C GLN A 253 -13.00 13.61 24.29
N ALA A 254 -13.46 12.38 24.01
CA ALA A 254 -13.44 11.27 24.96
C ALA A 254 -12.01 10.91 25.41
N GLY A 255 -11.05 10.91 24.45
CA GLY A 255 -9.66 10.60 24.73
C GLY A 255 -8.99 11.65 25.62
N ILE A 256 -9.20 12.94 25.31
CA ILE A 256 -8.67 14.06 26.09
C ILE A 256 -9.27 14.07 27.50
N ASP A 257 -10.57 13.88 27.63
CA ASP A 257 -11.24 13.80 28.93
C ASP A 257 -10.71 12.64 29.78
N ALA A 258 -10.49 11.48 29.17
CA ALA A 258 -9.91 10.33 29.85
C ALA A 258 -8.46 10.61 30.31
N PHE A 259 -7.67 11.25 29.45
CA PHE A 259 -6.28 11.62 29.77
C PHE A 259 -6.21 12.62 30.92
N ILE A 260 -6.99 13.70 30.86
CA ILE A 260 -7.06 14.73 31.94
C ILE A 260 -7.51 14.09 33.26
N ALA A 261 -8.50 13.23 33.20
CA ALA A 261 -9.04 12.53 34.39
C ALA A 261 -8.17 11.34 34.83
N LYS A 262 -7.04 11.05 34.18
CA LYS A 262 -6.15 9.91 34.44
C LYS A 262 -6.92 8.56 34.45
N ARG A 263 -7.89 8.41 33.56
CA ARG A 263 -8.66 7.19 33.35
C ARG A 263 -8.08 6.39 32.17
N PRO A 264 -8.35 5.09 32.08
CA PRO A 264 -8.05 4.30 30.89
C PRO A 264 -8.66 4.94 29.63
N MET A 265 -7.95 4.78 28.49
CA MET A 265 -8.46 5.27 27.21
C MET A 265 -9.77 4.58 26.85
N PRO A 266 -10.75 5.31 26.31
CA PRO A 266 -12.03 4.75 25.92
C PRO A 266 -11.91 3.81 24.72
N ALA A 267 -12.92 2.96 24.50
CA ALA A 267 -13.10 2.35 23.21
C ALA A 267 -13.46 3.43 22.17
N TRP A 268 -12.79 3.41 21.04
CA TRP A 268 -12.98 4.42 20.00
C TRP A 268 -14.26 4.17 19.20
N SER A 269 -15.06 5.21 19.01
CA SER A 269 -16.30 5.15 18.22
C SER A 269 -16.06 5.25 16.71
N GLY A 270 -14.91 5.83 16.32
CA GLY A 270 -14.58 6.15 14.93
C GLY A 270 -15.31 7.40 14.38
N ARG A 271 -15.78 8.27 15.26
CA ARG A 271 -16.57 9.46 14.91
C ARG A 271 -15.98 10.72 15.50
#